data_2cb59816331257bda05aafd2a56873a3
#
_entry.id   2cb59816331257bda05aafd2a56873a3
#
_cell.length_a   1.000
_cell.length_b   1.000
_cell.length_c   1.000
_cell.angle_alpha   90.00
_cell.angle_beta   90.00
_cell.angle_gamma   90.00
#
_symmetry.space_group_name_H-M   'P 1'
#
loop_
_entity.id
_entity.type
_entity.pdbx_description
1 polymer ?
#
loop_
_entity_poly.entity_id
_entity_poly.type
_entity_poly.pdbx_seq_one_letter_code
_entity_poly.pdbx_strand_id
1 'polypeptide(L)'
;MIKIIWHYGEPPKDMRIRQVYAIVFDKYGRTLLTRKYVDGKSCYFMIGGKPEIFDKDRIATVKREFLEEVNTTLKDPVHLVGYQIIEGDNDLPPYVQIRMVAMIDKIGKKQPDPDTGETYDRILTIPEKAIKLLGWGESAEKPIRRAFKIAQKQFNLKLTNNEDEWV
;
A
#
# COMPACT_ATOMS: atom_id res chain seq x y z
N MET A 1 7.34 22.56 5.93
CA MET A 1 7.31 21.27 6.67
C MET A 1 6.06 20.51 6.23
N ILE A 2 6.23 19.28 5.75
CA ILE A 2 5.10 18.42 5.35
C ILE A 2 4.42 17.88 6.62
N LYS A 3 3.10 18.01 6.66
CA LYS A 3 2.26 17.48 7.73
C LYS A 3 1.39 16.36 7.16
N ILE A 4 1.39 15.21 7.83
CA ILE A 4 0.62 14.02 7.44
C ILE A 4 -0.36 13.70 8.56
N ILE A 5 -1.65 13.67 8.24
CA ILE A 5 -2.72 13.43 9.21
C ILE A 5 -3.52 12.21 8.76
N TRP A 6 -3.54 11.18 9.59
CA TRP A 6 -4.31 9.97 9.36
C TRP A 6 -5.77 10.12 9.79
N HIS A 7 -6.68 9.62 8.94
CA HIS A 7 -8.12 9.55 9.20
C HIS A 7 -8.68 8.18 8.83
N TYR A 8 -9.67 7.73 9.58
CA TYR A 8 -10.46 6.55 9.24
C TYR A 8 -11.67 6.95 8.39
N GLY A 9 -12.18 5.99 7.59
CA GLY A 9 -13.37 6.18 6.79
C GLY A 9 -13.14 6.86 5.43
N GLU A 10 -14.22 7.37 4.86
CA GLU A 10 -14.20 7.98 3.52
C GLU A 10 -13.53 9.35 3.53
N PRO A 11 -12.73 9.66 2.50
CA PRO A 11 -12.11 10.98 2.38
C PRO A 11 -13.16 12.06 2.05
N PRO A 12 -12.85 13.35 2.36
CA PRO A 12 -13.67 14.46 1.94
C PRO A 12 -13.84 14.50 0.42
N LYS A 13 -15.08 14.74 -0.05
CA LYS A 13 -15.40 14.74 -1.48
C LYS A 13 -14.80 15.92 -2.26
N ASP A 14 -14.50 17.01 -1.56
CA ASP A 14 -13.93 18.23 -2.11
C ASP A 14 -12.39 18.25 -2.14
N MET A 15 -11.74 17.22 -1.61
CA MET A 15 -10.29 17.12 -1.64
C MET A 15 -9.81 16.19 -2.76
N ARG A 16 -8.74 16.62 -3.44
CA ARG A 16 -8.14 15.83 -4.51
C ARG A 16 -7.47 14.57 -3.98
N ILE A 17 -7.84 13.43 -4.55
CA ILE A 17 -7.13 12.16 -4.33
C ILE A 17 -5.95 12.11 -5.29
N ARG A 18 -4.73 12.14 -4.75
CA ARG A 18 -3.51 12.08 -5.57
C ARG A 18 -2.91 10.70 -5.68
N GLN A 19 -3.12 9.86 -4.66
CA GLN A 19 -2.55 8.51 -4.64
C GLN A 19 -3.50 7.55 -3.93
N VAL A 20 -3.50 6.31 -4.39
CA VAL A 20 -4.21 5.19 -3.77
C VAL A 20 -3.21 4.06 -3.58
N TYR A 21 -3.06 3.62 -2.35
CA TYR A 21 -2.20 2.50 -1.96
C TYR A 21 -3.03 1.37 -1.38
N ALA A 22 -2.52 0.15 -1.43
CA ALA A 22 -3.11 -0.95 -0.68
C ALA A 22 -2.10 -1.64 0.22
N ILE A 23 -2.59 -2.03 1.38
CA ILE A 23 -1.92 -2.94 2.30
C ILE A 23 -2.53 -4.30 2.04
N VAL A 24 -1.74 -5.22 1.52
CA VAL A 24 -2.24 -6.52 1.10
C VAL A 24 -1.59 -7.63 1.91
N PHE A 25 -2.32 -8.71 2.12
CA PHE A 25 -1.85 -9.82 2.94
C PHE A 25 -1.89 -11.14 2.17
N ASP A 26 -0.91 -11.99 2.45
CA ASP A 26 -0.96 -13.38 2.03
C ASP A 26 -1.78 -14.23 3.03
N LYS A 27 -1.97 -15.49 2.72
CA LYS A 27 -2.73 -16.43 3.57
C LYS A 27 -2.13 -16.65 4.98
N TYR A 28 -0.89 -16.26 5.17
CA TYR A 28 -0.18 -16.40 6.45
C TYR A 28 -0.19 -15.13 7.31
N GLY A 29 -0.80 -14.05 6.83
CA GLY A 29 -0.88 -12.77 7.54
C GLY A 29 0.29 -11.83 7.31
N ARG A 30 1.16 -12.13 6.34
CA ARG A 30 2.27 -11.27 5.96
C ARG A 30 1.82 -10.26 4.91
N THR A 31 2.37 -9.05 4.99
CA THR A 31 2.10 -8.00 4.01
C THR A 31 3.22 -7.85 2.99
N LEU A 32 2.88 -7.40 1.79
CA LEU A 32 3.83 -7.20 0.69
C LEU A 32 4.32 -5.76 0.65
N LEU A 33 5.64 -5.58 0.66
CA LEU A 33 6.30 -4.30 0.45
C LEU A 33 7.26 -4.39 -0.74
N THR A 34 7.53 -3.26 -1.37
CA THR A 34 8.65 -3.12 -2.30
C THR A 34 9.89 -2.58 -1.60
N ARG A 35 11.05 -2.91 -2.12
CA ARG A 35 12.33 -2.34 -1.73
C ARG A 35 13.07 -1.81 -2.94
N LYS A 36 13.66 -0.65 -2.79
CA LYS A 36 14.67 -0.13 -3.72
C LYS A 36 15.82 0.53 -2.96
N TYR A 37 16.93 0.69 -3.64
CA TYR A 37 18.07 1.41 -3.09
C TYR A 37 17.98 2.87 -3.51
N VAL A 38 18.03 3.76 -2.52
CA VAL A 38 18.06 5.22 -2.71
C VAL A 38 19.33 5.73 -2.03
N ASP A 39 20.22 6.34 -2.80
CA ASP A 39 21.54 6.80 -2.31
C ASP A 39 22.31 5.71 -1.54
N GLY A 40 22.28 4.47 -2.05
CA GLY A 40 22.97 3.33 -1.46
C GLY A 40 22.29 2.71 -0.24
N LYS A 41 21.12 3.21 0.15
CA LYS A 41 20.35 2.70 1.31
C LYS A 41 19.11 1.93 0.85
N SER A 42 18.80 0.83 1.53
CA SER A 42 17.54 0.11 1.36
C SER A 42 16.37 0.96 1.85
N CYS A 43 15.42 1.24 0.97
CA CYS A 43 14.18 1.93 1.30
C CYS A 43 12.99 1.05 0.91
N TYR A 44 12.01 0.98 1.81
CA TYR A 44 10.81 0.17 1.64
C TYR A 44 9.59 1.05 1.40
N PHE A 45 8.67 0.57 0.58
CA PHE A 45 7.49 1.34 0.18
C PHE A 45 6.24 0.46 0.15
N MET A 46 5.11 1.10 0.43
CA MET A 46 3.80 0.55 0.09
C MET A 46 3.59 0.63 -1.42
N ILE A 47 2.75 -0.26 -1.94
CA ILE A 47 2.45 -0.37 -3.36
C ILE A 47 1.18 0.41 -3.66
N GLY A 48 1.21 1.17 -4.72
CA GLY A 48 0.12 1.99 -5.19
C GLY A 48 0.60 3.15 -6.03
N GLY A 49 -0.31 4.00 -6.44
CA GLY A 49 0.05 5.13 -7.28
C GLY A 49 -1.10 6.06 -7.57
N LYS A 50 -0.90 6.86 -8.60
CA LYS A 50 -1.82 7.91 -9.01
C LYS A 50 -3.04 7.32 -9.75
N PRO A 51 -4.27 7.74 -9.41
CA PRO A 51 -5.44 7.45 -10.24
C PRO A 51 -5.25 7.99 -11.66
N GLU A 52 -5.58 7.18 -12.65
CA GLU A 52 -5.60 7.57 -14.05
C GLU A 52 -7.03 7.80 -14.52
N ILE A 53 -7.19 8.57 -15.60
CA ILE A 53 -8.53 8.95 -16.10
C ILE A 53 -9.37 7.74 -16.52
N PHE A 54 -8.73 6.66 -16.95
CA PHE A 54 -9.39 5.42 -17.36
C PHE A 54 -9.67 4.47 -16.18
N ASP A 55 -9.18 4.76 -14.98
CA ASP A 55 -9.50 3.97 -13.79
C ASP A 55 -10.95 4.24 -13.40
N LYS A 56 -11.76 3.20 -13.39
CA LYS A 56 -13.18 3.25 -13.05
C LYS A 56 -13.43 3.81 -11.64
N ASP A 57 -12.58 3.40 -10.70
CA ASP A 57 -12.63 3.77 -9.29
C ASP A 57 -11.27 3.53 -8.62
N ARG A 58 -11.17 3.79 -7.32
CA ARG A 58 -9.95 3.58 -6.55
C ARG A 58 -9.52 2.10 -6.47
N ILE A 59 -10.47 1.18 -6.55
CA ILE A 59 -10.16 -0.26 -6.60
C ILE A 59 -9.44 -0.61 -7.90
N ALA A 60 -9.93 -0.07 -9.02
CA ALA A 60 -9.27 -0.24 -10.33
C ALA A 60 -7.85 0.34 -10.31
N THR A 61 -7.66 1.52 -9.71
CA THR A 61 -6.33 2.13 -9.54
C THR A 61 -5.38 1.17 -8.82
N VAL A 62 -5.78 0.68 -7.67
CA VAL A 62 -4.95 -0.22 -6.85
C VAL A 62 -4.62 -1.51 -7.59
N LYS A 63 -5.60 -2.13 -8.23
CA LYS A 63 -5.37 -3.37 -9.00
C LYS A 63 -4.40 -3.16 -10.16
N ARG A 64 -4.52 -2.04 -10.88
CA ARG A 64 -3.61 -1.68 -11.97
C ARG A 64 -2.19 -1.47 -11.45
N GLU A 65 -2.03 -0.67 -10.40
CA GLU A 65 -0.72 -0.38 -9.81
C GLU A 65 -0.02 -1.65 -9.29
N PHE A 66 -0.76 -2.55 -8.63
CA PHE A 66 -0.19 -3.84 -8.19
C PHE A 66 0.27 -4.71 -9.36
N LEU A 67 -0.48 -4.70 -10.45
CA LEU A 67 -0.08 -5.45 -11.65
C LEU A 67 1.15 -4.84 -12.32
N GLU A 68 1.19 -3.51 -12.47
CA GLU A 68 2.28 -2.79 -13.11
C GLU A 68 3.57 -2.80 -12.28
N GLU A 69 3.47 -2.46 -11.01
CA GLU A 69 4.63 -2.27 -10.13
C GLU A 69 5.23 -3.60 -9.64
N VAL A 70 4.39 -4.56 -9.29
CA VAL A 70 4.83 -5.80 -8.63
C VAL A 70 4.30 -7.09 -9.25
N ASN A 71 3.65 -7.02 -10.41
CA ASN A 71 3.06 -8.18 -11.09
C ASN A 71 2.26 -9.08 -10.15
N THR A 72 1.37 -8.47 -9.37
CA THR A 72 0.58 -9.14 -8.35
C THR A 72 -0.90 -8.85 -8.56
N THR A 73 -1.73 -9.88 -8.50
CA THR A 73 -3.19 -9.74 -8.55
C THR A 73 -3.79 -9.82 -7.16
N LEU A 74 -4.90 -9.10 -6.96
CA LEU A 74 -5.59 -9.00 -5.68
C LEU A 74 -6.95 -9.70 -5.76
N LYS A 75 -7.35 -10.34 -4.66
CA LYS A 75 -8.69 -10.91 -4.51
C LYS A 75 -9.70 -9.83 -4.17
N ASP A 76 -10.90 -9.94 -4.70
CA ASP A 76 -12.06 -9.20 -4.20
C ASP A 76 -12.59 -9.86 -2.92
N PRO A 77 -13.20 -9.08 -1.99
CA PRO A 77 -13.37 -7.64 -2.05
C PRO A 77 -12.10 -6.86 -1.63
N VAL A 78 -12.00 -5.63 -2.11
CA VAL A 78 -10.99 -4.64 -1.68
C VAL A 78 -11.71 -3.62 -0.79
N HIS A 79 -11.27 -3.48 0.46
CA HIS A 79 -11.90 -2.59 1.43
C HIS A 79 -11.13 -1.31 1.64
N LEU A 80 -11.84 -0.26 2.04
CA LEU A 80 -11.23 0.99 2.49
C LEU A 80 -10.67 0.81 3.91
N VAL A 81 -9.42 1.25 4.13
CA VAL A 81 -8.82 1.36 5.46
C VAL A 81 -9.01 2.76 6.02
N GLY A 82 -8.75 3.76 5.20
CA GLY A 82 -8.80 5.16 5.55
C GLY A 82 -7.95 5.98 4.60
N TYR A 83 -7.54 7.18 5.04
CA TYR A 83 -6.77 8.09 4.20
C TYR A 83 -5.84 8.98 5.03
N GLN A 84 -4.87 9.54 4.36
CA GLN A 84 -4.01 10.58 4.91
C GLN A 84 -4.25 11.89 4.18
N ILE A 85 -4.32 12.98 4.92
CA ILE A 85 -4.26 14.33 4.37
C ILE A 85 -2.81 14.78 4.42
N ILE A 86 -2.29 15.22 3.28
CA ILE A 86 -0.93 15.74 3.14
C ILE A 86 -1.02 17.26 2.97
N GLU A 87 -0.38 18.00 3.88
CA GLU A 87 -0.32 19.46 3.86
C GLU A 87 1.13 19.92 3.80
N GLY A 88 1.37 21.04 3.15
CA GLY A 88 2.70 21.66 3.09
C GLY A 88 3.69 20.97 2.15
N ASP A 89 3.17 20.22 1.18
CA ASP A 89 3.99 19.61 0.13
C ASP A 89 4.23 20.62 -0.99
N ASN A 90 5.33 21.37 -0.86
CA ASN A 90 5.65 22.49 -1.75
C ASN A 90 4.48 23.48 -1.81
N ASP A 91 4.14 23.97 -3.00
CA ASP A 91 3.02 24.91 -3.22
C ASP A 91 1.69 24.21 -3.54
N LEU A 92 1.61 22.90 -3.26
CA LEU A 92 0.40 22.14 -3.51
C LEU A 92 -0.66 22.41 -2.44
N PRO A 93 -1.95 22.55 -2.84
CA PRO A 93 -3.04 22.52 -1.88
C PRO A 93 -3.06 21.17 -1.14
N PRO A 94 -3.63 21.11 0.06
CA PRO A 94 -3.80 19.83 0.77
C PRO A 94 -4.47 18.79 -0.13
N TYR A 95 -3.98 17.56 -0.06
CA TYR A 95 -4.48 16.46 -0.87
C TYR A 95 -4.57 15.16 -0.07
N VAL A 96 -5.27 14.18 -0.65
CA VAL A 96 -5.56 12.89 -0.03
C VAL A 96 -4.73 11.78 -0.65
N GLN A 97 -4.22 10.90 0.21
CA GLN A 97 -3.71 9.59 -0.14
C GLN A 97 -4.57 8.51 0.54
N ILE A 98 -5.20 7.66 -0.26
CA ILE A 98 -6.07 6.59 0.24
C ILE A 98 -5.26 5.34 0.58
N ARG A 99 -5.72 4.61 1.60
CA ARG A 99 -5.25 3.26 1.93
C ARG A 99 -6.38 2.27 1.82
N MET A 100 -6.16 1.21 1.04
CA MET A 100 -7.06 0.08 0.85
C MET A 100 -6.45 -1.17 1.47
N VAL A 101 -7.25 -2.22 1.64
CA VAL A 101 -6.80 -3.54 2.10
C VAL A 101 -7.42 -4.64 1.25
N ALA A 102 -6.64 -5.64 0.91
CA ALA A 102 -7.09 -6.83 0.18
C ALA A 102 -6.20 -8.03 0.50
N MET A 103 -6.66 -9.21 0.10
CA MET A 103 -5.85 -10.41 0.07
C MET A 103 -5.14 -10.54 -1.27
N ILE A 104 -3.91 -11.05 -1.23
CA ILE A 104 -3.16 -11.39 -2.44
C ILE A 104 -3.81 -12.62 -3.11
N ASP A 105 -4.04 -12.53 -4.41
CA ASP A 105 -4.46 -13.66 -5.22
C ASP A 105 -3.24 -14.42 -5.76
N LYS A 106 -2.42 -13.75 -6.56
CA LYS A 106 -1.24 -14.35 -7.18
C LYS A 106 -0.09 -13.36 -7.27
N ILE A 107 1.10 -13.83 -6.92
CA ILE A 107 2.35 -13.10 -7.14
C ILE A 107 3.05 -13.71 -8.36
N GLY A 108 3.16 -12.93 -9.44
CA GLY A 108 3.86 -13.33 -10.66
C GLY A 108 5.37 -13.09 -10.57
N LYS A 109 6.07 -13.32 -11.66
CA LYS A 109 7.50 -13.03 -11.76
C LYS A 109 7.77 -11.53 -11.63
N LYS A 110 8.93 -11.17 -11.09
CA LYS A 110 9.38 -9.77 -11.10
C LYS A 110 9.49 -9.29 -12.56
N GLN A 111 9.01 -8.08 -12.79
CA GLN A 111 9.05 -7.43 -14.11
C GLN A 111 9.29 -5.94 -13.93
N PRO A 112 9.83 -5.25 -14.94
CA PRO A 112 9.96 -3.80 -14.89
C PRO A 112 8.60 -3.12 -14.81
N ASP A 113 8.54 -2.08 -13.98
CA ASP A 113 7.40 -1.17 -13.93
C ASP A 113 7.33 -0.41 -15.28
N PRO A 114 6.18 -0.41 -15.98
CA PRO A 114 6.05 0.27 -17.28
C PRO A 114 6.31 1.77 -17.22
N ASP A 115 6.04 2.42 -16.09
CA ASP A 115 6.21 3.87 -15.92
C ASP A 115 7.65 4.27 -15.63
N THR A 116 8.36 3.49 -14.80
CA THR A 116 9.71 3.83 -14.34
C THR A 116 10.81 3.00 -15.01
N GLY A 117 10.48 1.84 -15.57
CA GLY A 117 11.44 0.85 -16.06
C GLY A 117 12.21 0.13 -14.96
N GLU A 118 11.95 0.44 -13.69
CA GLU A 118 12.60 -0.18 -12.54
C GLU A 118 11.96 -1.51 -12.19
N THR A 119 12.78 -2.46 -11.77
CA THR A 119 12.31 -3.73 -11.20
C THR A 119 12.56 -3.70 -9.69
N TYR A 120 11.46 -3.72 -8.92
CA TYR A 120 11.55 -3.66 -7.45
C TYR A 120 11.77 -5.03 -6.85
N ASP A 121 12.54 -5.09 -5.77
CA ASP A 121 12.51 -6.24 -4.88
C ASP A 121 11.21 -6.25 -4.10
N ARG A 122 10.70 -7.43 -3.82
CA ARG A 122 9.41 -7.62 -3.11
C ARG A 122 9.62 -8.51 -1.91
N ILE A 123 9.12 -8.10 -0.76
CA ILE A 123 9.21 -8.86 0.49
C ILE A 123 7.82 -9.07 1.10
N LEU A 124 7.55 -10.30 1.50
CA LEU A 124 6.46 -10.64 2.41
C LEU A 124 7.01 -10.65 3.83
N THR A 125 6.40 -9.86 4.70
CA THR A 125 6.84 -9.72 6.10
C THR A 125 5.66 -9.47 7.02
N ILE A 126 5.81 -9.77 8.30
CA ILE A 126 4.75 -9.53 9.29
C ILE A 126 4.48 -8.04 9.48
N PRO A 127 3.24 -7.65 9.85
CA PRO A 127 2.87 -6.24 10.04
C PRO A 127 3.82 -5.46 10.94
N GLU A 128 4.24 -6.01 12.06
CA GLU A 128 5.17 -5.35 12.99
C GLU A 128 6.52 -5.00 12.34
N LYS A 129 7.05 -5.90 11.52
CA LYS A 129 8.29 -5.66 10.81
C LYS A 129 8.12 -4.70 9.64
N ALA A 130 6.98 -4.78 8.92
CA ALA A 130 6.64 -3.85 7.85
C ALA A 130 6.64 -2.40 8.34
N ILE A 131 6.04 -2.13 9.50
CA ILE A 131 6.02 -0.82 10.12
C ILE A 131 7.45 -0.30 10.35
N LYS A 132 8.34 -1.16 10.86
CA LYS A 132 9.75 -0.80 11.11
C LYS A 132 10.51 -0.57 9.80
N LEU A 133 10.32 -1.41 8.80
CA LEU A 133 10.99 -1.30 7.51
C LEU A 133 10.61 -0.03 6.76
N LEU A 134 9.34 0.37 6.80
CA LEU A 134 8.87 1.62 6.21
C LEU A 134 9.49 2.85 6.90
N GLY A 135 9.64 2.81 8.21
CA GLY A 135 10.29 3.89 8.96
C GLY A 135 9.50 5.21 8.99
N TRP A 136 8.18 5.16 8.76
CA TRP A 136 7.31 6.35 8.69
C TRP A 136 6.59 6.66 10.01
N GLY A 137 6.92 5.96 11.09
CA GLY A 137 6.26 6.14 12.39
C GLY A 137 4.75 5.87 12.31
N GLU A 138 3.94 6.74 12.89
CA GLU A 138 2.48 6.61 12.91
C GLU A 138 1.83 6.57 11.52
N SER A 139 2.47 7.17 10.52
CA SER A 139 1.97 7.16 9.13
C SER A 139 2.00 5.77 8.48
N ALA A 140 2.80 4.86 9.01
CA ALA A 140 2.78 3.44 8.65
C ALA A 140 1.99 2.60 9.67
N GLU A 141 2.21 2.85 10.95
CA GLU A 141 1.66 2.04 12.04
C GLU A 141 0.12 2.05 12.05
N LYS A 142 -0.49 3.22 12.04
CA LYS A 142 -1.96 3.34 12.08
C LYS A 142 -2.66 2.65 10.90
N PRO A 143 -2.27 2.91 9.64
CA PRO A 143 -2.92 2.22 8.51
C PRO A 143 -2.65 0.72 8.48
N ILE A 144 -1.44 0.26 8.79
CA ILE A 144 -1.12 -1.18 8.76
C ILE A 144 -1.90 -1.93 9.85
N ARG A 145 -1.93 -1.41 11.07
CA ARG A 145 -2.69 -2.04 12.16
C ARG A 145 -4.19 -2.09 11.86
N ARG A 146 -4.73 -1.03 11.30
CA ARG A 146 -6.14 -0.99 10.90
C ARG A 146 -6.43 -1.95 9.75
N ALA A 147 -5.58 -2.01 8.74
CA ALA A 147 -5.70 -2.95 7.64
C ALA A 147 -5.71 -4.40 8.12
N PHE A 148 -4.80 -4.73 9.05
CA PHE A 148 -4.75 -6.07 9.62
C PHE A 148 -6.02 -6.43 10.40
N LYS A 149 -6.56 -5.52 11.19
CA LYS A 149 -7.86 -5.72 11.89
C LYS A 149 -9.01 -5.94 10.91
N ILE A 150 -9.08 -5.17 9.83
CA ILE A 150 -10.08 -5.36 8.79
C ILE A 150 -9.91 -6.74 8.15
N ALA A 151 -8.69 -7.13 7.81
CA ALA A 151 -8.41 -8.43 7.20
C ALA A 151 -8.77 -9.60 8.14
N GLN A 152 -8.49 -9.48 9.43
CA GLN A 152 -8.93 -10.48 10.43
C GLN A 152 -10.45 -10.64 10.44
N LYS A 153 -11.17 -9.52 10.40
CA LYS A 153 -12.65 -9.52 10.46
C LYS A 153 -13.29 -9.97 9.14
N GLN A 154 -12.82 -9.43 8.02
CA GLN A 154 -13.44 -9.63 6.70
C GLN A 154 -12.98 -10.89 5.99
N PHE A 155 -11.73 -11.31 6.21
CA PHE A 155 -11.11 -12.44 5.52
C PHE A 155 -10.73 -13.59 6.45
N ASN A 156 -11.07 -13.50 7.73
CA ASN A 156 -10.66 -14.48 8.73
C ASN A 156 -9.15 -14.72 8.77
N LEU A 157 -8.37 -13.67 8.51
CA LEU A 157 -6.92 -13.74 8.46
C LEU A 157 -6.33 -13.99 9.85
N LYS A 158 -5.29 -14.82 9.90
CA LYS A 158 -4.49 -15.08 11.10
C LYS A 158 -3.02 -15.00 10.74
N LEU A 159 -2.21 -14.50 11.65
CA LEU A 159 -0.76 -14.54 11.52
C LEU A 159 -0.26 -15.94 11.89
N THR A 160 0.18 -16.71 10.88
CA THR A 160 0.62 -18.10 11.05
C THR A 160 2.05 -18.36 10.59
N ASN A 161 2.70 -17.36 9.98
CA ASN A 161 4.10 -17.46 9.56
C ASN A 161 4.78 -16.11 9.80
N ASN A 162 5.84 -16.12 10.62
CA ASN A 162 6.61 -14.92 10.98
C ASN A 162 7.89 -14.73 10.15
N GLU A 163 8.14 -15.62 9.21
CA GLU A 163 9.34 -15.55 8.39
C GLU A 163 9.19 -14.59 7.22
N ASP A 164 10.25 -13.83 6.94
CA ASP A 164 10.33 -13.02 5.74
C ASP A 164 10.52 -13.90 4.51
N GLU A 165 9.95 -13.47 3.40
CA GLU A 165 10.11 -14.14 2.12
C GLU A 165 10.28 -13.11 1.01
N TRP A 166 11.42 -13.17 0.32
CA TRP A 166 11.65 -12.40 -0.90
C TRP A 166 11.03 -13.15 -2.09
N VAL A 167 10.15 -12.51 -2.79
CA VAL A 167 9.34 -13.11 -3.86
C VAL A 167 9.57 -12.49 -5.23
#